data_d62d9f4360ce9ac33307fe3ae5e8955f
#
_entry.id   d62d9f4360ce9ac33307fe3ae5e8955f
#
_cell.length_a   1.000
_cell.length_b   1.000
_cell.length_c   1.000
_cell.angle_alpha   90.00
_cell.angle_beta   90.00
_cell.angle_gamma   90.00
#
_symmetry.space_group_name_H-M   'P 1'
#
loop_
_entity.id
_entity.type
_entity.pdbx_description
1 polymer ?
#
loop_
_entity_poly.entity_id
_entity_poly.type
_entity_poly.pdbx_seq_one_letter_code
_entity_poly.pdbx_strand_id
1 'polypeptide(L)' 'MRVAIAKKIAQENGMSLEYNNDMRLYILQDKEQGWPDQFFPGSALRTMDNAVFMSFFLRIKD' A
#
# COMPACT_ATOMS: atom_id res chain seq x y z
N MET A 1 -8.73 4.19 7.10
CA MET A 1 -8.76 4.56 5.67
C MET A 1 -9.48 3.48 4.89
N ARG A 2 -10.26 3.85 3.89
CA ARG A 2 -10.93 2.88 3.01
C ARG A 2 -9.92 2.27 2.04
N VAL A 3 -10.09 0.97 1.75
CA VAL A 3 -9.19 0.27 0.82
C VAL A 3 -9.19 0.93 -0.57
N ALA A 4 -10.35 1.39 -1.04
CA ALA A 4 -10.43 2.05 -2.35
C ALA A 4 -9.57 3.32 -2.39
N ILE A 5 -9.52 4.08 -1.30
CA ILE A 5 -8.69 5.27 -1.20
C ILE A 5 -7.21 4.88 -1.17
N ALA A 6 -6.87 3.82 -0.44
CA ALA A 6 -5.50 3.32 -0.40
C ALA A 6 -5.02 2.88 -1.79
N LYS A 7 -5.87 2.19 -2.55
CA LYS A 7 -5.54 1.78 -3.91
C LYS A 7 -5.28 2.98 -4.81
N LYS A 8 -6.10 4.03 -4.68
CA LYS A 8 -5.95 5.25 -5.46
C LYS A 8 -4.64 5.96 -5.15
N ILE A 9 -4.32 6.08 -3.85
CA ILE A 9 -3.06 6.69 -3.42
C ILE A 9 -1.87 5.92 -3.99
N ALA A 10 -1.92 4.59 -3.92
CA ALA A 10 -0.86 3.74 -4.47
C ALA A 10 -0.67 4.00 -5.97
N GLN A 11 -1.76 3.99 -6.74
CA GLN A 11 -1.70 4.21 -8.18
C GLN A 11 -1.13 5.58 -8.53
N GLU A 12 -1.51 6.61 -7.77
CA GLU A 12 -0.99 7.96 -7.98
C GLU A 12 0.51 8.07 -7.72
N ASN A 13 1.07 7.11 -7.00
CA ASN A 13 2.50 7.07 -6.68
C ASN A 13 3.26 5.97 -7.43
N GLY A 14 2.68 5.47 -8.52
CA GLY A 14 3.34 4.47 -9.35
C GLY A 14 3.37 3.08 -8.74
N MET A 15 2.50 2.80 -7.79
CA MET A 15 2.42 1.52 -7.10
C MET A 15 1.08 0.85 -7.32
N SER A 16 0.96 -0.41 -6.90
CA SER A 16 -0.30 -1.14 -6.91
C SER A 16 -0.55 -1.73 -5.53
N LEU A 17 -1.82 -1.73 -5.13
CA LEU A 17 -2.26 -2.36 -3.88
C LEU A 17 -3.28 -3.44 -4.23
N GLU A 18 -2.93 -4.70 -4.00
CA GLU A 18 -3.74 -5.83 -4.35
C GLU A 18 -3.96 -6.74 -3.15
N TYR A 19 -5.14 -7.36 -3.07
CA TYR A 19 -5.43 -8.33 -2.03
C TYR A 19 -4.96 -9.72 -2.46
N ASN A 20 -4.18 -10.38 -1.61
CA ASN A 20 -3.73 -11.76 -1.85
C ASN A 20 -4.58 -12.71 -1.02
N ASN A 21 -5.38 -13.55 -1.68
CA ASN A 21 -6.29 -14.48 -1.01
C ASN A 21 -5.58 -15.57 -0.22
N ASP A 22 -4.43 -16.02 -0.70
CA ASP A 22 -3.68 -17.09 -0.04
C ASP A 22 -3.08 -16.60 1.28
N MET A 23 -2.52 -15.41 1.28
CA MET A 23 -1.89 -14.82 2.45
C MET A 23 -2.88 -14.04 3.33
N ARG A 24 -4.05 -13.70 2.77
CA ARG A 24 -5.06 -12.85 3.42
C ARG A 24 -4.51 -11.50 3.83
N LEU A 25 -3.67 -10.94 2.95
CA LEU A 25 -3.02 -9.65 3.16
C LEU A 25 -3.14 -8.80 1.92
N TYR A 26 -3.11 -7.47 2.10
CA TYR A 26 -2.93 -6.55 0.99
C TYR A 26 -1.44 -6.39 0.74
N ILE A 27 -1.05 -6.42 -0.53
CA ILE A 27 0.34 -6.30 -0.94
C ILE A 27 0.50 -5.00 -1.72
N LEU A 28 1.39 -4.13 -1.25
CA LEU A 28 1.76 -2.90 -1.92
C LEU A 28 3.03 -3.17 -2.71
N GLN A 29 2.95 -3.07 -4.04
CA GLN A 29 4.07 -3.36 -4.94
C GLN A 29 4.47 -2.11 -5.70
N ASP A 30 5.76 -1.88 -5.80
CA ASP A 30 6.33 -0.80 -6.57
C ASP A 30 6.67 -1.31 -7.96
N LYS A 31 5.92 -0.86 -8.98
CA LYS A 31 6.10 -1.31 -10.35
C LYS A 31 7.18 -0.54 -11.10
N GLU A 32 7.61 0.60 -10.57
CA GLU A 32 8.56 1.47 -11.28
C GLU A 32 9.99 1.27 -10.85
N GLN A 33 10.25 1.13 -9.54
CA GLN A 33 11.59 1.11 -8.99
C GLN A 33 12.02 -0.25 -8.44
N GLY A 34 11.08 -1.19 -8.36
CA GLY A 34 11.39 -2.53 -7.87
C GLY A 34 11.68 -2.63 -6.39
N TRP A 35 11.14 -1.71 -5.58
CA TRP A 35 11.29 -1.78 -4.14
C TRP A 35 10.61 -3.01 -3.56
N PRO A 36 11.06 -3.50 -2.39
CA PRO A 36 10.45 -4.66 -1.75
C PRO A 36 8.95 -4.46 -1.48
N ASP A 37 8.18 -5.54 -1.58
CA ASP A 37 6.76 -5.52 -1.31
C ASP A 37 6.49 -5.18 0.15
N GLN A 38 5.40 -4.43 0.38
CA GLN A 38 4.90 -4.13 1.71
C GLN A 38 3.60 -4.91 1.93
N PHE A 39 3.43 -5.45 3.13
CA PHE A 39 2.28 -6.31 3.45
C PHE A 39 1.43 -5.67 4.54
N PHE A 40 0.12 -5.60 4.32
CA PHE A 40 -0.81 -4.99 5.27
C PHE A 40 -1.99 -5.92 5.54
N PRO A 41 -2.21 -6.34 6.81
CA PRO A 41 -3.48 -6.99 7.15
C PRO A 41 -4.63 -6.02 6.90
N GLY A 42 -5.78 -6.54 6.46
CA GLY A 42 -6.93 -5.68 6.14
C GLY A 42 -7.35 -4.78 7.29
N SER A 43 -7.32 -5.29 8.51
CA SER A 43 -7.69 -4.49 9.69
C SER A 43 -6.69 -3.34 9.92
N ALA A 44 -5.39 -3.61 9.76
CA ALA A 44 -4.37 -2.58 9.92
C ALA A 44 -4.53 -1.49 8.88
N LEU A 45 -4.78 -1.88 7.63
CA LEU A 45 -4.95 -0.92 6.54
C LEU A 45 -6.18 -0.03 6.78
N ARG A 46 -7.30 -0.63 7.22
CA ARG A 46 -8.54 0.11 7.44
C ARG A 46 -8.48 1.08 8.59
N THR A 47 -7.65 0.81 9.60
CA THR A 47 -7.49 1.69 10.75
C THR A 47 -6.37 2.71 10.59
N MET A 48 -5.59 2.59 9.52
CA MET A 48 -4.44 3.47 9.26
C MET A 48 -4.91 4.83 8.74
N ASP A 49 -4.27 5.91 9.19
CA ASP A 49 -4.50 7.25 8.66
C ASP A 49 -3.85 7.43 7.30
N ASN A 50 -4.44 8.28 6.45
CA ASN A 50 -3.88 8.58 5.14
C ASN A 50 -2.42 9.06 5.23
N ALA A 51 -2.14 9.92 6.20
CA ALA A 51 -0.79 10.46 6.39
C ALA A 51 0.22 9.35 6.72
N VAL A 52 -0.18 8.39 7.56
CA VAL A 52 0.68 7.26 7.92
C VAL A 52 0.91 6.38 6.69
N PHE A 53 -0.14 6.09 5.93
CA PHE A 53 -0.01 5.29 4.71
C PHE A 53 0.92 5.96 3.70
N MET A 54 0.76 7.26 3.49
CA MET A 54 1.60 8.01 2.56
C MET A 54 3.06 8.08 2.99
N SER A 55 3.34 7.97 4.29
CA SER A 55 4.71 7.98 4.78
C SER A 55 5.55 6.81 4.25
N PHE A 56 4.91 5.69 3.91
CA PHE A 56 5.62 4.55 3.30
C PHE A 56 6.20 4.92 1.94
N PHE A 57 5.48 5.74 1.16
CA PHE A 57 5.96 6.17 -0.15
C PHE A 57 7.15 7.11 -0.03
N LEU A 58 7.13 8.01 0.96
CA LEU A 58 8.25 8.90 1.21
C LEU A 58 9.50 8.14 1.59
N ARG A 59 9.37 7.09 2.40
CA ARG A 59 10.49 6.24 2.80
C ARG A 59 11.08 5.50 1.61
N ILE A 60 10.24 5.09 0.67
CA ILE A 60 10.67 4.36 -0.51
C ILE A 60 11.38 5.28 -1.49
N LYS A 61 10.91 6.53 -1.62
CA LYS A 61 11.45 7.46 -2.61
C LYS A 61 12.73 8.18 -2.17
N ASP A 62 13.03 8.13 -0.91
CA ASP A 62 14.28 8.67 -0.40
C ASP A 62 15.42 7.67 -0.61
#